data_844e20ff926014a00c02f3e8f1f7c560
#
_entry.id   844e20ff926014a00c02f3e8f1f7c560
#
_cell.length_a   1.000
_cell.length_b   1.000
_cell.length_c   1.000
_cell.angle_alpha   90.00
_cell.angle_beta   90.00
_cell.angle_gamma   90.00
#
_symmetry.space_group_name_H-M   'P 1'
#
loop_
_entity.id
_entity.type
_entity.pdbx_description
1 polymer ?
#
loop_
_entity_poly.entity_id
_entity_poly.type
_entity_poly.pdbx_seq_one_letter_code
_entity_poly.pdbx_strand_id
1 'polypeptide(L)'
;RESGMSKATFERHFKRHTGKPFTRFLAEVRLSAACRNLLETDLPVSEIALSCGYGNLSYFHRQFRSLYTCSPLAFRRTFRKGIAS
;
A
#
# COMPACT_ATOMS: atom_id res chain seq x y z
N ARG A 1 -11.69 -15.71 -11.19
CA ARG A 1 -12.00 -15.48 -11.16
C ARG A 1 -12.76 -16.17 -11.23
N GLU A 2 -12.91 -16.60 -11.22
CA GLU A 2 -13.52 -17.11 -11.39
C GLU A 2 -14.01 -18.06 -10.71
N SER A 3 -13.98 -18.54 -10.02
CA SER A 3 -14.49 -19.51 -9.14
C SER A 3 -15.94 -19.32 -8.78
N GLY A 4 -16.59 -18.39 -9.35
CA GLY A 4 -17.99 -18.15 -9.10
C GLY A 4 -18.29 -17.41 -7.82
N MET A 5 -17.26 -17.04 -7.09
CA MET A 5 -17.44 -16.29 -5.85
C MET A 5 -17.44 -14.79 -6.16
N SER A 6 -18.45 -14.08 -5.70
CA SER A 6 -18.51 -12.64 -5.92
C SER A 6 -17.48 -11.96 -5.03
N LYS A 7 -17.18 -10.72 -5.37
CA LYS A 7 -16.24 -9.94 -4.59
C LYS A 7 -16.71 -9.78 -3.14
N ALA A 8 -18.01 -9.50 -2.97
CA ALA A 8 -18.55 -9.32 -1.63
C ALA A 8 -18.45 -10.61 -0.81
N THR A 9 -18.71 -11.75 -1.45
CA THR A 9 -18.63 -13.03 -0.78
C THR A 9 -17.19 -13.33 -0.37
N PHE A 10 -16.26 -13.07 -1.27
CA PHE A 10 -14.85 -13.30 -0.99
C PHE A 10 -14.37 -12.42 0.17
N GLU A 11 -14.75 -11.16 0.17
CA GLU A 11 -14.33 -10.24 1.23
C GLU A 11 -14.86 -10.66 2.58
N ARG A 12 -16.11 -11.13 2.62
CA ARG A 12 -16.71 -11.58 3.85
C ARG A 12 -16.01 -12.83 4.39
N HIS A 13 -15.68 -13.74 3.49
CA HIS A 13 -14.98 -14.97 3.83
C HIS A 13 -13.57 -14.67 4.33
N PHE A 14 -12.90 -13.76 3.65
CA PHE A 14 -11.55 -13.34 4.01
C PHE A 14 -11.51 -12.75 5.42
N LYS A 15 -12.45 -11.87 5.73
CA LYS A 15 -12.50 -11.25 7.04
C LYS A 15 -12.70 -12.28 8.16
N ARG A 16 -13.51 -13.28 7.88
CA ARG A 16 -13.76 -14.33 8.87
C ARG A 16 -12.48 -15.08 9.22
N HIS A 17 -11.61 -15.30 8.26
CA HIS A 17 -10.39 -16.07 8.48
C HIS A 17 -9.23 -15.23 8.99
N THR A 18 -9.14 -13.96 8.60
CA THR A 18 -8.00 -13.15 8.97
C THR A 18 -8.30 -12.15 10.06
N GLY A 19 -9.57 -11.88 10.31
CA GLY A 19 -9.94 -10.91 11.32
C GLY A 19 -9.88 -9.47 10.85
N LYS A 20 -9.62 -9.23 9.57
CA LYS A 20 -9.58 -7.88 9.02
C LYS A 20 -10.23 -7.83 7.65
N PRO A 21 -10.74 -6.66 7.24
CA PRO A 21 -11.36 -6.53 5.93
C PRO A 21 -10.34 -6.78 4.82
N PHE A 22 -10.81 -7.35 3.72
CA PHE A 22 -9.96 -7.59 2.57
C PHE A 22 -9.34 -6.30 2.03
N THR A 23 -10.10 -5.21 2.04
CA THR A 23 -9.61 -3.94 1.54
C THR A 23 -8.42 -3.45 2.36
N ARG A 24 -8.44 -3.67 3.66
CA ARG A 24 -7.32 -3.27 4.49
C ARG A 24 -6.09 -4.13 4.22
N PHE A 25 -6.31 -5.41 4.07
CA PHE A 25 -5.22 -6.32 3.74
C PHE A 25 -4.57 -5.93 2.41
N LEU A 26 -5.40 -5.61 1.43
CA LEU A 26 -4.92 -5.22 0.11
C LEU A 26 -4.11 -3.94 0.19
N ALA A 27 -4.56 -2.99 1.00
CA ALA A 27 -3.82 -1.75 1.20
C ALA A 27 -2.45 -2.04 1.83
N GLU A 28 -2.40 -2.92 2.79
CA GLU A 28 -1.14 -3.28 3.43
C GLU A 28 -0.15 -3.88 2.43
N VAL A 29 -0.64 -4.76 1.57
CA VAL A 29 0.21 -5.38 0.56
C VAL A 29 0.72 -4.35 -0.44
N ARG A 30 -0.17 -3.50 -0.93
CA ARG A 30 0.19 -2.47 -1.90
C ARG A 30 1.15 -1.46 -1.33
N LEU A 31 0.91 -1.03 -0.11
CA LEU A 31 1.76 -0.01 0.52
C LEU A 31 3.09 -0.58 0.97
N SER A 32 3.14 -1.87 1.28
CA SER A 32 4.40 -2.56 1.55
C SER A 32 5.31 -2.49 0.33
N ALA A 33 4.75 -2.73 -0.86
CA ALA A 33 5.50 -2.62 -2.09
C ALA A 33 5.95 -1.18 -2.34
N ALA A 34 5.09 -0.22 -1.98
CA ALA A 34 5.43 1.19 -2.12
C ALA A 34 6.62 1.55 -1.22
N CYS A 35 6.63 1.04 0.00
CA CYS A 35 7.74 1.28 0.93
C CYS A 35 9.05 0.77 0.35
N ARG A 36 9.02 -0.42 -0.23
CA ARG A 36 10.21 -0.97 -0.84
C ARG A 36 10.70 -0.07 -1.96
N ASN A 37 9.80 0.37 -2.83
CA ASN A 37 10.18 1.25 -3.93
C ASN A 37 10.70 2.59 -3.44
N LEU A 38 10.13 3.11 -2.38
CA LEU A 38 10.60 4.37 -1.81
C LEU A 38 12.04 4.25 -1.33
N LEU A 39 12.41 3.10 -0.80
CA LEU A 39 13.73 2.89 -0.26
C LEU A 39 14.75 2.42 -1.29
N GLU A 40 14.32 1.71 -2.30
CA GLU A 40 15.24 1.07 -3.24
C GLU A 40 15.36 1.79 -4.58
N THR A 41 14.49 2.75 -4.86
CA THR A 41 14.54 3.45 -6.14
C THR A 41 14.46 4.95 -5.92
N ASP A 42 14.75 5.69 -6.98
CA ASP A 42 14.60 7.14 -6.96
C ASP A 42 13.35 7.59 -7.68
N LEU A 43 12.44 6.68 -7.93
CA LEU A 43 11.21 7.02 -8.63
C LEU A 43 10.40 8.07 -7.87
N PRO A 44 9.75 8.98 -8.58
CA PRO A 44 8.85 9.93 -7.91
C PRO A 44 7.71 9.18 -7.22
N VAL A 45 7.19 9.79 -6.18
CA VAL A 45 6.09 9.19 -5.43
C VAL A 45 4.90 8.86 -6.32
N SER A 46 4.62 9.72 -7.30
CA SER A 46 3.50 9.48 -8.21
C SER A 46 3.69 8.21 -9.03
N GLU A 47 4.90 7.95 -9.47
CA GLU A 47 5.19 6.74 -10.22
C GLU A 47 5.07 5.50 -9.34
N ILE A 48 5.52 5.61 -8.12
CA ILE A 48 5.42 4.52 -7.18
C ILE A 48 3.95 4.20 -6.90
N ALA A 49 3.13 5.21 -6.70
CA ALA A 49 1.71 5.02 -6.46
C ALA A 49 1.05 4.28 -7.62
N LEU A 50 1.36 4.68 -8.84
CA LEU A 50 0.81 4.03 -10.02
C LEU A 50 1.26 2.58 -10.13
N SER A 51 2.51 2.31 -9.86
CA SER A 51 3.04 0.96 -9.96
C SER A 51 2.45 0.04 -8.90
N CYS A 52 1.94 0.60 -7.82
CA CYS A 52 1.31 -0.19 -6.77
C CYS A 52 -0.19 -0.33 -6.95
N GLY A 53 -0.72 0.18 -8.06
CA GLY A 53 -2.13 0.01 -8.35
C GLY A 53 -3.02 1.15 -7.90
N TYR A 54 -2.45 2.27 -7.52
CA TYR A 54 -3.24 3.43 -7.11
C TYR A 54 -3.41 4.38 -8.28
N GLY A 55 -4.65 4.59 -8.69
CA GLY A 55 -4.95 5.50 -9.78
C GLY A 55 -5.14 6.94 -9.33
N ASN A 56 -5.13 7.17 -8.03
CA ASN A 56 -5.36 8.50 -7.45
C ASN A 56 -4.29 8.78 -6.41
N LEU A 57 -3.48 9.79 -6.65
CA LEU A 57 -2.36 10.11 -5.78
C LEU A 57 -2.81 10.58 -4.40
N SER A 58 -3.89 11.35 -4.35
CA SER A 58 -4.41 11.81 -3.05
C SER A 58 -4.87 10.64 -2.19
N TYR A 59 -5.51 9.67 -2.81
CA TYR A 59 -5.95 8.49 -2.10
C TYR A 59 -4.75 7.69 -1.60
N PHE A 60 -3.72 7.58 -2.43
CA PHE A 60 -2.49 6.89 -2.06
C PHE A 60 -1.87 7.55 -0.82
N HIS A 61 -1.76 8.88 -0.85
CA HIS A 61 -1.20 9.61 0.29
C HIS A 61 -2.00 9.39 1.56
N ARG A 62 -3.32 9.43 1.45
CA ARG A 62 -4.19 9.23 2.60
C ARG A 62 -4.02 7.83 3.20
N GLN A 63 -4.00 6.83 2.34
CA GLN A 63 -3.81 5.45 2.77
C GLN A 63 -2.43 5.26 3.41
N PHE A 64 -1.42 5.81 2.80
CA PHE A 64 -0.05 5.69 3.30
C PHE A 64 0.07 6.31 4.70
N ARG A 65 -0.45 7.52 4.84
CA ARG A 65 -0.38 8.19 6.14
C ARG A 65 -1.18 7.46 7.21
N SER A 66 -2.28 6.85 6.80
CA SER A 66 -3.10 6.09 7.74
C SER A 66 -2.35 4.88 8.28
N LEU A 67 -1.56 4.23 7.44
CA LEU A 67 -0.85 3.02 7.85
C LEU A 67 0.49 3.31 8.50
N TYR A 68 1.23 4.27 7.99
CA TYR A 68 2.60 4.52 8.44
C TYR A 68 2.79 5.81 9.21
N THR A 69 1.74 6.58 9.37
CA THR A 69 1.69 7.82 10.15
C THR A 69 2.63 8.91 9.65
N CYS A 70 3.10 8.80 8.43
CA CYS A 70 3.90 9.83 7.78
C CYS A 70 3.67 9.80 6.29
N SER A 71 4.08 10.84 5.59
CA SER A 71 3.93 10.90 4.14
C SER A 71 4.96 9.99 3.48
N PRO A 72 4.70 9.57 2.22
CA PRO A 72 5.69 8.77 1.51
C PRO A 72 7.03 9.45 1.38
N LEU A 73 7.04 10.75 1.17
CA LEU A 73 8.27 11.49 1.03
C LEU A 73 9.05 11.55 2.35
N ALA A 74 8.34 11.75 3.44
CA ALA A 74 8.95 11.75 4.76
C ALA A 74 9.52 10.36 5.08
N PHE A 75 8.79 9.32 4.71
CA PHE A 75 9.23 7.95 4.91
C PHE A 75 10.55 7.70 4.18
N ARG A 76 10.60 8.10 2.91
CA ARG A 76 11.83 7.94 2.11
C ARG A 76 12.99 8.68 2.74
N ARG A 77 12.75 9.91 3.14
CA ARG A 77 13.81 10.74 3.69
C ARG A 77 14.37 10.18 4.99
N THR A 78 13.47 9.72 5.84
CA THR A 78 13.85 9.22 7.15
C THR A 78 14.55 7.87 7.09
N PHE A 79 13.97 6.92 6.38
CA PHE A 79 14.48 5.55 6.43
C PHE A 79 15.55 5.28 5.40
N ARG A 80 15.51 5.96 4.26
CA ARG A 80 16.54 5.78 3.27
C ARG A 80 17.85 6.36 3.74
N LYS A 81 17.79 7.48 4.44
CA LYS A 81 18.97 8.10 4.99
C LYS A 81 19.66 7.17 5.97
N GLY A 82 18.89 6.49 6.80
CA GLY A 82 19.45 5.54 7.74
C GLY A 82 20.09 4.34 7.04
N ILE A 83 19.49 3.91 5.95
CA ILE A 83 20.03 2.80 5.18
C ILE A 83 21.30 3.19 4.45
N ALA A 84 21.31 4.40 3.91
CA ALA A 84 22.44 4.86 3.10
C ALA A 84 23.69 5.08 3.94
N SER A 85 23.50 5.34 5.20
CA SER A 85 24.65 5.51 6.06
C SER A 85 25.11 4.19 6.66
#